data_e85015828daa3f35920177983aad6019
#
_entry.id   e85015828daa3f35920177983aad6019
#
_cell.length_a   1.000
_cell.length_b   1.000
_cell.length_c   1.000
_cell.angle_alpha   90.00
_cell.angle_beta   90.00
_cell.angle_gamma   90.00
#
_symmetry.space_group_name_H-M   'P 1'
#
loop_
_entity.id
_entity.type
_entity.pdbx_description
1 polymer ?
#
loop_
_entity_poly.entity_id
_entity_poly.type
_entity_poly.pdbx_seq_one_letter_code
_entity_poly.pdbx_strand_id
1 'polypeptide(L)'
;MGALISYIGNLCALIGQAFPPKPTFSVDQIPDLTGQVVIVTGGNTGIGKETVRALLLHDAKVYLAARSKEKADAAISDLKASTGREAFFMELDLADMSSVKKAARDFLSKEPELHILFNNAGVMFPPLSQITADGFDLQFGVNVLGHFYLTELLMPALLAGKGSSPDHHARVVTTSSAASYLGTLHWETFKDGPARRRETTDALYNQSKLANVIVARETAKRYGHQGIISIAVNPGYDLQRHLPSIIPKLGALTVLYPTPYGALTQLWAGTMPQALHYNGEFFIPWARPGKCRAEAYDPAIGERLWNWLEEQVRGI
;
A
#
# COMPACT_ATOMS: atom_id res chain seq x y z
N MET A 1 -22.76 23.83 -9.78
CA MET A 1 -23.02 22.67 -10.68
C MET A 1 -21.82 21.71 -10.69
N GLY A 2 -20.57 22.13 -10.86
CA GLY A 2 -19.38 21.26 -10.87
C GLY A 2 -19.16 20.43 -9.60
N ALA A 3 -19.31 21.03 -8.41
CA ALA A 3 -19.14 20.31 -7.13
C ALA A 3 -20.19 19.20 -6.93
N LEU A 4 -21.43 19.41 -7.36
CA LEU A 4 -22.50 18.40 -7.27
C LEU A 4 -22.25 17.23 -8.23
N ILE A 5 -21.78 17.51 -9.44
CA ILE A 5 -21.42 16.48 -10.43
C ILE A 5 -20.24 15.64 -9.91
N SER A 6 -19.22 16.28 -9.33
CA SER A 6 -18.07 15.59 -8.71
C SER A 6 -18.51 14.70 -7.54
N TYR A 7 -19.40 15.19 -6.69
CA TYR A 7 -19.93 14.42 -5.55
C TYR A 7 -20.71 13.17 -6.01
N ILE A 8 -21.61 13.33 -7.00
CA ILE A 8 -22.37 12.20 -7.57
C ILE A 8 -21.43 11.19 -8.23
N GLY A 9 -20.42 11.66 -8.97
CA GLY A 9 -19.40 10.81 -9.58
C GLY A 9 -18.62 9.97 -8.55
N ASN A 10 -18.20 10.59 -7.47
CA ASN A 10 -17.50 9.90 -6.36
C ASN A 10 -18.42 8.86 -5.68
N LEU A 11 -19.70 9.20 -5.48
CA LEU A 11 -20.67 8.26 -4.88
C LEU A 11 -20.91 7.04 -5.78
N CYS A 12 -21.09 7.24 -7.07
CA CYS A 12 -21.22 6.13 -8.03
C CYS A 12 -19.96 5.25 -8.07
N ALA A 13 -18.77 5.87 -8.00
CA ALA A 13 -17.52 5.14 -7.94
C ALA A 13 -17.41 4.29 -6.67
N LEU A 14 -17.82 4.82 -5.52
CA LEU A 14 -17.84 4.09 -4.24
C LEU A 14 -18.81 2.90 -4.28
N ILE A 15 -20.01 3.07 -4.81
CA ILE A 15 -21.00 1.99 -4.96
C ILE A 15 -20.43 0.88 -5.87
N GLY A 16 -19.84 1.24 -7.01
CA GLY A 16 -19.26 0.28 -7.96
C GLY A 16 -18.04 -0.48 -7.41
N GLN A 17 -17.40 0.06 -6.35
CA GLN A 17 -16.31 -0.60 -5.64
C GLN A 17 -16.80 -1.45 -4.46
N ALA A 18 -17.93 -1.07 -3.87
CA ALA A 18 -18.58 -1.86 -2.82
C ALA A 18 -19.18 -3.17 -3.39
N PHE A 19 -19.67 -3.13 -4.62
CA PHE A 19 -20.28 -4.27 -5.32
C PHE A 19 -19.51 -4.56 -6.63
N PRO A 20 -18.26 -5.01 -6.55
CA PRO A 20 -17.49 -5.30 -7.74
C PRO A 20 -18.03 -6.53 -8.48
N PRO A 21 -17.88 -6.61 -9.80
CA PRO A 21 -18.17 -7.82 -10.55
C PRO A 21 -17.23 -8.97 -10.10
N LYS A 22 -17.53 -10.19 -10.52
CA LYS A 22 -16.64 -11.33 -10.28
C LYS A 22 -15.23 -11.03 -10.76
N PRO A 23 -14.18 -11.42 -10.03
CA PRO A 23 -12.81 -11.21 -10.47
C PRO A 23 -12.54 -11.98 -11.78
N THR A 24 -11.82 -11.34 -12.68
CA THR A 24 -11.29 -11.95 -13.91
C THR A 24 -9.85 -12.44 -13.75
N PHE A 25 -9.22 -12.07 -12.64
CA PHE A 25 -7.87 -12.50 -12.24
C PHE A 25 -7.97 -13.44 -11.03
N SER A 26 -7.19 -14.52 -11.07
CA SER A 26 -6.95 -15.42 -9.93
C SER A 26 -5.45 -15.53 -9.65
N VAL A 27 -5.09 -15.95 -8.44
CA VAL A 27 -3.69 -16.12 -8.04
C VAL A 27 -2.95 -17.16 -8.90
N ASP A 28 -3.64 -18.15 -9.46
CA ASP A 28 -3.05 -19.17 -10.32
C ASP A 28 -2.52 -18.60 -11.66
N GLN A 29 -2.89 -17.36 -12.01
CA GLN A 29 -2.42 -16.68 -13.21
C GLN A 29 -1.11 -15.91 -12.99
N ILE A 30 -0.63 -15.83 -11.75
CA ILE A 30 0.67 -15.22 -11.44
C ILE A 30 1.76 -16.01 -12.15
N PRO A 31 2.68 -15.37 -12.89
CA PRO A 31 3.79 -16.08 -13.53
C PRO A 31 4.75 -16.66 -12.51
N ASP A 32 5.67 -17.50 -12.95
CA ASP A 32 6.81 -17.93 -12.16
C ASP A 32 7.66 -16.71 -11.76
N LEU A 33 7.88 -16.55 -10.45
CA LEU A 33 8.63 -15.44 -9.83
C LEU A 33 10.02 -15.91 -9.32
N THR A 34 10.51 -17.07 -9.80
CA THR A 34 11.84 -17.56 -9.45
C THR A 34 12.91 -16.49 -9.71
N GLY A 35 13.74 -16.24 -8.71
CA GLY A 35 14.77 -15.19 -8.76
C GLY A 35 14.28 -13.80 -8.40
N GLN A 36 12.98 -13.56 -8.28
CA GLN A 36 12.47 -12.25 -7.89
C GLN A 36 12.44 -12.06 -6.37
N VAL A 37 13.03 -10.97 -5.91
CA VAL A 37 13.03 -10.55 -4.50
C VAL A 37 11.89 -9.57 -4.27
N VAL A 38 11.07 -9.84 -3.26
CA VAL A 38 9.85 -9.09 -2.97
C VAL A 38 9.79 -8.69 -1.51
N ILE A 39 9.40 -7.46 -1.22
CA ILE A 39 9.07 -6.99 0.15
C ILE A 39 7.56 -6.77 0.25
N VAL A 40 6.94 -7.29 1.32
CA VAL A 40 5.55 -7.01 1.67
C VAL A 40 5.49 -6.41 3.07
N THR A 41 5.17 -5.11 3.18
CA THR A 41 4.96 -4.47 4.48
C THR A 41 3.63 -4.91 5.07
N GLY A 42 3.60 -5.20 6.39
CA GLY A 42 2.43 -5.76 7.06
C GLY A 42 2.08 -7.19 6.60
N GLY A 43 3.08 -7.95 6.13
CA GLY A 43 2.92 -9.30 5.58
C GLY A 43 2.54 -10.37 6.61
N ASN A 44 2.50 -10.04 7.89
CA ASN A 44 2.19 -11.00 8.97
C ASN A 44 0.68 -11.22 9.18
N THR A 45 -0.20 -10.52 8.50
CA THR A 45 -1.64 -10.60 8.76
C THR A 45 -2.48 -10.09 7.59
N GLY A 46 -3.76 -10.50 7.50
CA GLY A 46 -4.75 -10.00 6.55
C GLY A 46 -4.30 -10.09 5.10
N ILE A 47 -4.59 -9.04 4.34
CA ILE A 47 -4.28 -8.93 2.91
C ILE A 47 -2.77 -9.13 2.66
N GLY A 48 -1.90 -8.56 3.50
CA GLY A 48 -0.46 -8.73 3.39
C GLY A 48 -0.03 -10.19 3.51
N LYS A 49 -0.59 -10.95 4.44
CA LYS A 49 -0.29 -12.38 4.60
C LYS A 49 -0.75 -13.22 3.40
N GLU A 50 -1.93 -12.91 2.86
CA GLU A 50 -2.42 -13.59 1.63
C GLU A 50 -1.57 -13.23 0.41
N THR A 51 -1.07 -11.99 0.34
CA THR A 51 -0.10 -11.57 -0.67
C THR A 51 1.20 -12.37 -0.57
N VAL A 52 1.78 -12.47 0.64
CA VAL A 52 2.97 -13.29 0.88
C VAL A 52 2.72 -14.75 0.48
N ARG A 53 1.57 -15.33 0.85
CA ARG A 53 1.19 -16.70 0.50
C ARG A 53 1.22 -16.92 -1.01
N ALA A 54 0.55 -16.06 -1.77
CA ALA A 54 0.48 -16.17 -3.23
C ALA A 54 1.88 -16.05 -3.87
N LEU A 55 2.69 -15.10 -3.41
CA LEU A 55 4.05 -14.92 -3.93
C LEU A 55 4.96 -16.11 -3.65
N LEU A 56 4.85 -16.72 -2.46
CA LEU A 56 5.60 -17.93 -2.11
C LEU A 56 5.19 -19.14 -2.96
N LEU A 57 3.90 -19.29 -3.27
CA LEU A 57 3.41 -20.35 -4.16
C LEU A 57 3.92 -20.22 -5.60
N HIS A 58 4.37 -19.03 -5.98
CA HIS A 58 4.95 -18.73 -7.30
C HIS A 58 6.46 -18.50 -7.25
N ASP A 59 7.14 -19.07 -6.27
CA ASP A 59 8.60 -19.17 -6.18
C ASP A 59 9.36 -17.85 -5.92
N ALA A 60 8.66 -16.76 -5.50
CA ALA A 60 9.32 -15.53 -5.13
C ALA A 60 10.13 -15.67 -3.81
N LYS A 61 11.24 -14.96 -3.71
CA LYS A 61 11.95 -14.71 -2.45
C LYS A 61 11.28 -13.56 -1.71
N VAL A 62 10.52 -13.86 -0.66
CA VAL A 62 9.65 -12.88 -0.01
C VAL A 62 10.19 -12.45 1.36
N TYR A 63 10.37 -11.15 1.55
CA TYR A 63 10.61 -10.51 2.82
C TYR A 63 9.27 -10.05 3.41
N LEU A 64 8.88 -10.68 4.53
CA LEU A 64 7.72 -10.31 5.34
C LEU A 64 8.15 -9.22 6.31
N ALA A 65 7.81 -7.97 6.00
CA ALA A 65 8.17 -6.83 6.83
C ALA A 65 7.07 -6.53 7.86
N ALA A 66 7.43 -6.53 9.16
CA ALA A 66 6.50 -6.28 10.26
C ALA A 66 7.26 -5.81 11.52
N ARG A 67 6.56 -5.11 12.43
CA ARG A 67 7.15 -4.58 13.66
C ARG A 67 7.30 -5.60 14.79
N SER A 68 6.43 -6.62 14.85
CA SER A 68 6.47 -7.65 15.90
C SER A 68 7.07 -8.92 15.35
N LYS A 69 8.28 -9.27 15.85
CA LYS A 69 8.96 -10.51 15.49
C LYS A 69 8.12 -11.74 15.84
N GLU A 70 7.54 -11.79 17.02
CA GLU A 70 6.71 -12.91 17.47
C GLU A 70 5.54 -13.19 16.50
N LYS A 71 4.79 -12.13 16.10
CA LYS A 71 3.67 -12.28 15.16
C LYS A 71 4.14 -12.62 13.75
N ALA A 72 5.32 -12.15 13.37
CA ALA A 72 5.92 -12.48 12.08
C ALA A 72 6.36 -13.95 12.05
N ASP A 73 7.03 -14.44 13.08
CA ASP A 73 7.49 -15.84 13.18
C ASP A 73 6.28 -16.80 13.13
N ALA A 74 5.19 -16.49 13.84
CA ALA A 74 3.97 -17.28 13.77
C ALA A 74 3.35 -17.30 12.36
N ALA A 75 3.35 -16.14 11.67
CA ALA A 75 2.85 -16.05 10.31
C ALA A 75 3.74 -16.79 9.32
N ILE A 76 5.07 -16.71 9.45
CA ILE A 76 6.04 -17.42 8.60
C ILE A 76 5.89 -18.94 8.78
N SER A 77 5.72 -19.41 10.02
CA SER A 77 5.49 -20.84 10.29
C SER A 77 4.20 -21.35 9.60
N ASP A 78 3.10 -20.60 9.69
CA ASP A 78 1.83 -20.97 9.04
C ASP A 78 1.93 -20.91 7.50
N LEU A 79 2.62 -19.90 6.97
CA LEU A 79 2.89 -19.79 5.53
C LEU A 79 3.74 -20.98 5.03
N LYS A 80 4.79 -21.34 5.78
CA LYS A 80 5.63 -22.50 5.46
C LYS A 80 4.84 -23.81 5.47
N ALA A 81 3.97 -24.01 6.47
CA ALA A 81 3.12 -25.20 6.55
C ALA A 81 2.14 -25.30 5.37
N SER A 82 1.64 -24.16 4.88
CA SER A 82 0.61 -24.13 3.82
C SER A 82 1.17 -24.03 2.39
N THR A 83 2.42 -23.56 2.22
CA THR A 83 3.04 -23.35 0.89
C THR A 83 4.26 -24.25 0.64
N GLY A 84 4.82 -24.86 1.69
CA GLY A 84 6.12 -25.55 1.63
C GLY A 84 7.33 -24.61 1.55
N ARG A 85 7.13 -23.29 1.54
CA ARG A 85 8.16 -22.27 1.36
C ARG A 85 8.20 -21.31 2.52
N GLU A 86 9.35 -20.72 2.79
CA GLU A 86 9.59 -19.84 3.94
C GLU A 86 9.83 -18.41 3.51
N ALA A 87 9.14 -17.46 4.14
CA ALA A 87 9.42 -16.04 4.00
C ALA A 87 10.51 -15.60 4.97
N PHE A 88 11.25 -14.56 4.61
CA PHE A 88 12.28 -13.94 5.44
C PHE A 88 11.69 -12.82 6.29
N PHE A 89 11.96 -12.83 7.58
CA PHE A 89 11.53 -11.73 8.44
C PHE A 89 12.38 -10.48 8.21
N MET A 90 11.71 -9.34 8.06
CA MET A 90 12.29 -8.00 8.04
C MET A 90 11.65 -7.17 9.15
N GLU A 91 12.42 -6.80 10.17
CA GLU A 91 11.93 -5.92 11.23
C GLU A 91 11.71 -4.52 10.69
N LEU A 92 10.48 -4.01 10.79
CA LEU A 92 10.10 -2.70 10.26
C LEU A 92 8.95 -2.09 11.08
N ASP A 93 9.19 -0.96 11.73
CA ASP A 93 8.14 -0.09 12.26
C ASP A 93 8.05 1.19 11.43
N LEU A 94 6.98 1.33 10.67
CA LEU A 94 6.71 2.50 9.83
C LEU A 94 6.34 3.76 10.65
N ALA A 95 6.11 3.61 11.95
CA ALA A 95 5.87 4.73 12.86
C ALA A 95 7.16 5.32 13.46
N ASP A 96 8.33 4.85 13.03
CA ASP A 96 9.64 5.30 13.48
C ASP A 96 10.60 5.35 12.28
N MET A 97 10.99 6.55 11.88
CA MET A 97 11.86 6.75 10.71
C MET A 97 13.25 6.14 10.92
N SER A 98 13.73 6.03 12.15
CA SER A 98 14.99 5.35 12.46
C SER A 98 14.90 3.84 12.22
N SER A 99 13.75 3.23 12.54
CA SER A 99 13.44 1.83 12.22
C SER A 99 13.35 1.61 10.71
N VAL A 100 12.72 2.52 9.96
CA VAL A 100 12.64 2.45 8.50
C VAL A 100 14.03 2.47 7.87
N LYS A 101 14.89 3.40 8.31
CA LYS A 101 16.28 3.51 7.83
C LYS A 101 17.10 2.27 8.15
N LYS A 102 16.98 1.74 9.38
CA LYS A 102 17.64 0.49 9.78
C LYS A 102 17.18 -0.68 8.91
N ALA A 103 15.88 -0.84 8.73
CA ALA A 103 15.30 -1.93 7.94
C ALA A 103 15.79 -1.90 6.48
N ALA A 104 15.78 -0.73 5.84
CA ALA A 104 16.30 -0.56 4.48
C ALA A 104 17.79 -0.90 4.39
N ARG A 105 18.61 -0.40 5.31
CA ARG A 105 20.05 -0.69 5.35
C ARG A 105 20.31 -2.18 5.54
N ASP A 106 19.60 -2.83 6.48
CA ASP A 106 19.76 -4.25 6.77
C ASP A 106 19.31 -5.13 5.60
N PHE A 107 18.31 -4.70 4.82
CA PHE A 107 17.93 -5.33 3.56
C PHE A 107 19.01 -5.17 2.49
N LEU A 108 19.45 -3.95 2.21
CA LEU A 108 20.46 -3.63 1.20
C LEU A 108 21.81 -4.30 1.46
N SER A 109 22.12 -4.66 2.72
CA SER A 109 23.32 -5.42 3.07
C SER A 109 23.25 -6.90 2.63
N LYS A 110 22.04 -7.41 2.35
CA LYS A 110 21.79 -8.82 2.00
C LYS A 110 21.35 -9.00 0.55
N GLU A 111 20.65 -8.02 0.03
CA GLU A 111 20.02 -8.08 -1.29
C GLU A 111 20.44 -6.85 -2.11
N PRO A 112 21.17 -7.04 -3.20
CA PRO A 112 21.52 -5.95 -4.11
C PRO A 112 20.35 -5.50 -4.99
N GLU A 113 19.33 -6.35 -5.13
CA GLU A 113 18.20 -6.18 -6.03
C GLU A 113 16.86 -6.32 -5.31
N LEU A 114 15.90 -5.50 -5.70
CA LEU A 114 14.50 -5.60 -5.29
C LEU A 114 13.62 -5.49 -6.53
N HIS A 115 12.71 -6.43 -6.72
CA HIS A 115 11.88 -6.48 -7.92
C HIS A 115 10.48 -5.91 -7.68
N ILE A 116 9.92 -6.20 -6.49
CA ILE A 116 8.56 -5.76 -6.16
C ILE A 116 8.52 -5.29 -4.70
N LEU A 117 8.04 -4.07 -4.47
CA LEU A 117 7.76 -3.51 -3.15
C LEU A 117 6.24 -3.33 -2.99
N PHE A 118 5.64 -4.08 -2.07
CA PHE A 118 4.26 -3.87 -1.64
C PHE A 118 4.21 -2.99 -0.40
N ASN A 119 3.90 -1.72 -0.56
CA ASN A 119 3.54 -0.78 0.50
C ASN A 119 2.10 -1.06 0.97
N ASN A 120 1.93 -2.21 1.66
CA ASN A 120 0.63 -2.75 2.03
C ASN A 120 0.23 -2.42 3.48
N ALA A 121 1.19 -2.28 4.39
CA ALA A 121 0.89 -1.98 5.79
C ALA A 121 0.02 -0.73 5.94
N GLY A 122 -0.74 -0.68 7.02
CA GLY A 122 -1.52 0.51 7.33
C GLY A 122 -2.20 0.41 8.69
N VAL A 123 -2.45 1.58 9.26
CA VAL A 123 -3.27 1.75 10.45
C VAL A 123 -4.54 2.49 10.08
N MET A 124 -5.64 2.16 10.73
CA MET A 124 -6.96 2.71 10.47
C MET A 124 -7.66 3.00 11.81
N PHE A 125 -8.10 4.22 11.97
CA PHE A 125 -8.87 4.71 13.12
C PHE A 125 -8.22 4.48 14.50
N PRO A 126 -6.90 4.69 14.67
CA PRO A 126 -6.30 4.66 16.00
C PRO A 126 -6.81 5.84 16.84
N PRO A 127 -6.73 5.78 18.17
CA PRO A 127 -6.99 6.93 19.02
C PRO A 127 -6.17 8.16 18.60
N LEU A 128 -6.80 9.36 18.61
CA LEU A 128 -6.12 10.62 18.25
C LEU A 128 -4.88 10.94 19.11
N SER A 129 -4.80 10.38 20.31
CA SER A 129 -3.63 10.53 21.18
C SER A 129 -2.38 9.82 20.65
N GLN A 130 -2.52 8.89 19.70
CA GLN A 130 -1.41 8.17 19.12
C GLN A 130 -0.79 8.94 17.96
N ILE A 131 0.52 9.11 18.04
CA ILE A 131 1.38 9.75 17.02
C ILE A 131 2.58 8.85 16.74
N THR A 132 3.32 9.13 15.67
CA THR A 132 4.60 8.45 15.39
C THR A 132 5.69 8.91 16.36
N ALA A 133 6.80 8.18 16.41
CA ALA A 133 7.98 8.56 17.19
C ALA A 133 8.52 9.94 16.78
N ASP A 134 8.33 10.30 15.51
CA ASP A 134 8.81 11.55 14.91
C ASP A 134 7.77 12.68 14.97
N GLY A 135 6.63 12.48 15.70
CA GLY A 135 5.62 13.51 15.94
C GLY A 135 4.62 13.76 14.79
N PHE A 136 4.47 12.78 13.88
CA PHE A 136 3.45 12.85 12.83
C PHE A 136 2.14 12.20 13.27
N ASP A 137 1.03 12.57 12.61
CA ASP A 137 -0.20 11.79 12.70
C ASP A 137 0.09 10.32 12.44
N LEU A 138 -0.42 9.43 13.30
CA LEU A 138 -0.08 8.02 13.19
C LEU A 138 -0.51 7.40 11.86
N GLN A 139 -1.68 7.82 11.31
CA GLN A 139 -2.15 7.29 10.03
C GLN A 139 -1.35 7.85 8.85
N PHE A 140 -1.07 9.15 8.86
CA PHE A 140 -0.26 9.77 7.82
C PHE A 140 1.20 9.27 7.88
N GLY A 141 1.78 9.19 9.09
CA GLY A 141 3.13 8.71 9.30
C GLY A 141 3.34 7.28 8.82
N VAL A 142 2.48 6.34 9.25
CA VAL A 142 2.57 4.92 8.86
C VAL A 142 2.16 4.69 7.42
N ASN A 143 0.97 5.19 7.02
CA ASN A 143 0.40 4.85 5.72
C ASN A 143 1.12 5.55 4.56
N VAL A 144 1.71 6.74 4.79
CA VAL A 144 2.30 7.59 3.74
C VAL A 144 3.79 7.80 3.95
N LEU A 145 4.19 8.52 5.00
CA LEU A 145 5.57 8.99 5.17
C LEU A 145 6.56 7.83 5.35
N GLY A 146 6.24 6.85 6.19
CA GLY A 146 7.09 5.67 6.40
C GLY A 146 7.28 4.85 5.14
N HIS A 147 6.21 4.66 4.35
CA HIS A 147 6.29 3.97 3.06
C HIS A 147 7.04 4.79 2.00
N PHE A 148 6.84 6.11 1.96
CA PHE A 148 7.60 7.01 1.10
C PHE A 148 9.10 6.88 1.40
N TYR A 149 9.48 7.02 2.66
CA TYR A 149 10.88 6.92 3.07
C TYR A 149 11.49 5.55 2.78
N LEU A 150 10.76 4.47 3.06
CA LEU A 150 11.19 3.11 2.72
C LEU A 150 11.43 2.96 1.22
N THR A 151 10.50 3.48 0.39
CA THR A 151 10.60 3.42 -1.08
C THR A 151 11.83 4.16 -1.58
N GLU A 152 12.06 5.40 -1.10
CA GLU A 152 13.25 6.19 -1.48
C GLU A 152 14.56 5.52 -1.08
N LEU A 153 14.63 4.96 0.12
CA LEU A 153 15.82 4.22 0.59
C LEU A 153 16.09 2.94 -0.22
N LEU A 154 15.03 2.28 -0.69
CA LEU A 154 15.13 1.05 -1.48
C LEU A 154 15.19 1.30 -3.00
N MET A 155 15.05 2.55 -3.45
CA MET A 155 15.07 2.89 -4.87
C MET A 155 16.32 2.40 -5.60
N PRO A 156 17.54 2.47 -5.04
CA PRO A 156 18.71 1.89 -5.70
C PRO A 156 18.59 0.39 -5.98
N ALA A 157 18.01 -0.38 -5.04
CA ALA A 157 17.80 -1.82 -5.24
C ALA A 157 16.67 -2.11 -6.24
N LEU A 158 15.60 -1.28 -6.26
CA LEU A 158 14.54 -1.37 -7.29
C LEU A 158 15.10 -1.08 -8.69
N LEU A 159 15.94 -0.06 -8.82
CA LEU A 159 16.59 0.25 -10.09
C LEU A 159 17.59 -0.83 -10.54
N ALA A 160 18.21 -1.53 -9.61
CA ALA A 160 19.06 -2.68 -9.92
C ALA A 160 18.20 -3.90 -10.33
N GLY A 161 17.14 -4.21 -9.57
CA GLY A 161 16.28 -5.38 -9.79
C GLY A 161 15.55 -5.38 -11.14
N LYS A 162 15.30 -4.20 -11.74
CA LYS A 162 14.76 -4.16 -13.11
C LYS A 162 15.65 -4.87 -14.13
N GLY A 163 16.97 -4.91 -13.90
CA GLY A 163 17.92 -5.51 -14.82
C GLY A 163 17.78 -7.02 -14.94
N SER A 164 17.46 -7.69 -13.85
CA SER A 164 17.23 -9.15 -13.76
C SER A 164 15.75 -9.54 -13.87
N SER A 165 14.83 -8.57 -13.83
CA SER A 165 13.40 -8.81 -14.02
C SER A 165 13.09 -9.25 -15.46
N PRO A 166 12.22 -10.27 -15.68
CA PRO A 166 11.87 -10.76 -17.01
C PRO A 166 11.30 -9.70 -17.95
N ASP A 167 10.66 -8.69 -17.43
CA ASP A 167 10.06 -7.59 -18.21
C ASP A 167 10.85 -6.28 -18.13
N HIS A 168 12.06 -6.32 -17.56
CA HIS A 168 12.95 -5.18 -17.37
C HIS A 168 12.34 -4.01 -16.56
N HIS A 169 11.45 -4.32 -15.62
CA HIS A 169 10.86 -3.36 -14.72
C HIS A 169 10.89 -3.83 -13.27
N ALA A 170 10.98 -2.90 -12.34
CA ALA A 170 10.64 -3.15 -10.94
C ALA A 170 9.33 -2.44 -10.59
N ARG A 171 8.67 -2.91 -9.55
CA ARG A 171 7.31 -2.46 -9.22
C ARG A 171 7.19 -1.97 -7.78
N VAL A 172 6.46 -0.87 -7.61
CA VAL A 172 6.02 -0.34 -6.31
C VAL A 172 4.50 -0.32 -6.28
N VAL A 173 3.90 -1.15 -5.45
CA VAL A 173 2.44 -1.24 -5.31
C VAL A 173 2.04 -0.62 -3.99
N THR A 174 1.25 0.46 -4.03
CA THR A 174 0.84 1.20 -2.83
C THR A 174 -0.63 0.97 -2.51
N THR A 175 -0.89 0.39 -1.34
CA THR A 175 -2.27 0.08 -0.92
C THR A 175 -2.98 1.32 -0.39
N SER A 176 -3.89 1.84 -1.19
CA SER A 176 -4.84 2.88 -0.86
C SER A 176 -6.17 2.26 -0.34
N SER A 177 -7.29 2.89 -0.60
CA SER A 177 -8.63 2.48 -0.17
C SER A 177 -9.71 3.25 -0.94
N ALA A 178 -10.94 2.78 -0.90
CA ALA A 178 -12.12 3.58 -1.26
C ALA A 178 -12.24 4.87 -0.43
N ALA A 179 -11.64 4.91 0.77
CA ALA A 179 -11.55 6.10 1.62
C ALA A 179 -10.86 7.29 0.92
N SER A 180 -10.03 7.04 -0.09
CA SER A 180 -9.40 8.10 -0.90
C SER A 180 -10.39 9.03 -1.62
N TYR A 181 -11.65 8.62 -1.77
CA TYR A 181 -12.71 9.44 -2.35
C TYR A 181 -13.38 10.39 -1.32
N LEU A 182 -13.19 10.15 -0.02
CA LEU A 182 -13.95 10.79 1.07
C LEU A 182 -13.21 11.97 1.72
N GLY A 183 -11.91 12.11 1.51
CA GLY A 183 -11.09 13.14 2.14
C GLY A 183 -10.41 14.06 1.13
N THR A 184 -9.84 15.15 1.65
CA THR A 184 -8.89 16.02 0.96
C THR A 184 -7.65 16.18 1.83
N LEU A 185 -6.57 16.78 1.33
CA LEU A 185 -5.35 16.96 2.10
C LEU A 185 -5.44 18.21 3.00
N HIS A 186 -5.35 18.01 4.30
CA HIS A 186 -5.25 19.07 5.31
C HIS A 186 -3.80 19.13 5.83
N TRP A 187 -2.98 19.91 5.17
CA TRP A 187 -1.52 19.98 5.32
C TRP A 187 -1.05 20.19 6.75
N GLU A 188 -1.80 21.01 7.52
CA GLU A 188 -1.54 21.34 8.92
C GLU A 188 -1.82 20.18 9.90
N THR A 189 -2.41 19.10 9.41
CA THR A 189 -2.78 17.94 10.23
C THR A 189 -1.82 16.76 10.07
N PHE A 190 -0.84 16.84 9.19
CA PHE A 190 0.14 15.76 8.97
C PHE A 190 1.09 15.58 10.17
N LYS A 191 1.32 16.66 10.93
CA LYS A 191 2.06 16.65 12.21
C LYS A 191 1.10 16.85 13.38
N ASP A 192 1.53 16.41 14.57
CA ASP A 192 0.78 16.68 15.79
C ASP A 192 0.69 18.18 16.04
N GLY A 193 -0.49 18.61 16.42
CA GLY A 193 -0.79 20.03 16.67
C GLY A 193 -2.27 20.29 16.86
N PRO A 194 -2.64 21.56 17.16
CA PRO A 194 -4.04 21.92 17.42
C PRO A 194 -4.99 21.62 16.26
N ALA A 195 -4.55 21.76 15.00
CA ALA A 195 -5.37 21.46 13.83
C ALA A 195 -5.68 19.97 13.77
N ARG A 196 -4.65 19.11 13.86
CA ARG A 196 -4.81 17.64 13.86
C ARG A 196 -5.73 17.14 14.98
N ARG A 197 -5.58 17.71 16.20
CA ARG A 197 -6.36 17.28 17.38
C ARG A 197 -7.85 17.66 17.31
N ARG A 198 -8.25 18.50 16.35
CA ARG A 198 -9.66 18.84 16.08
C ARG A 198 -10.27 17.96 14.99
N GLU A 199 -9.45 17.22 14.25
CA GLU A 199 -9.92 16.34 13.19
C GLU A 199 -10.54 15.05 13.75
N THR A 200 -11.29 14.37 12.90
CA THR A 200 -11.77 13.03 13.17
C THR A 200 -10.74 12.00 12.70
N THR A 201 -10.73 10.83 13.32
CA THR A 201 -9.85 9.72 12.87
C THR A 201 -10.15 9.29 11.44
N ASP A 202 -11.43 9.39 11.01
CA ASP A 202 -11.86 9.11 9.64
C ASP A 202 -11.26 10.11 8.64
N ALA A 203 -11.30 11.41 8.94
CA ALA A 203 -10.72 12.43 8.07
C ALA A 203 -9.21 12.23 7.90
N LEU A 204 -8.49 11.93 9.00
CA LEU A 204 -7.06 11.63 8.99
C LEU A 204 -6.76 10.35 8.19
N TYR A 205 -7.60 9.32 8.28
CA TYR A 205 -7.47 8.11 7.46
C TYR A 205 -7.70 8.41 5.98
N ASN A 206 -8.81 9.09 5.66
CA ASN A 206 -9.20 9.38 4.29
C ASN A 206 -8.12 10.17 3.55
N GLN A 207 -7.54 11.21 4.20
CA GLN A 207 -6.43 11.96 3.60
C GLN A 207 -5.18 11.10 3.39
N SER A 208 -4.85 10.19 4.32
CA SER A 208 -3.70 9.29 4.17
C SER A 208 -3.85 8.39 2.94
N LYS A 209 -5.10 7.93 2.68
CA LYS A 209 -5.38 7.06 1.53
C LYS A 209 -5.45 7.82 0.19
N LEU A 210 -5.85 9.08 0.20
CA LEU A 210 -5.70 9.97 -0.95
C LEU A 210 -4.22 10.25 -1.23
N ALA A 211 -3.44 10.57 -0.21
CA ALA A 211 -2.00 10.80 -0.34
C ALA A 211 -1.27 9.58 -0.93
N ASN A 212 -1.66 8.35 -0.59
CA ASN A 212 -1.10 7.13 -1.18
C ASN A 212 -1.28 7.08 -2.70
N VAL A 213 -2.44 7.50 -3.23
CA VAL A 213 -2.65 7.57 -4.68
C VAL A 213 -1.74 8.63 -5.31
N ILE A 214 -1.63 9.80 -4.69
CA ILE A 214 -0.80 10.91 -5.17
C ILE A 214 0.67 10.50 -5.19
N VAL A 215 1.18 9.90 -4.10
CA VAL A 215 2.58 9.45 -4.00
C VAL A 215 2.89 8.38 -5.05
N ALA A 216 2.00 7.40 -5.26
CA ALA A 216 2.22 6.39 -6.30
C ALA A 216 2.32 7.02 -7.70
N ARG A 217 1.50 8.01 -8.01
CA ARG A 217 1.54 8.76 -9.28
C ARG A 217 2.83 9.57 -9.42
N GLU A 218 3.25 10.25 -8.37
CA GLU A 218 4.49 11.01 -8.37
C GLU A 218 5.72 10.10 -8.48
N THR A 219 5.71 8.91 -7.86
CA THR A 219 6.75 7.89 -8.05
C THR A 219 6.81 7.43 -9.51
N ALA A 220 5.66 7.14 -10.14
CA ALA A 220 5.59 6.78 -11.54
C ALA A 220 6.14 7.89 -12.46
N LYS A 221 5.80 9.14 -12.19
CA LYS A 221 6.25 10.32 -12.96
C LYS A 221 7.77 10.50 -12.87
N ARG A 222 8.35 10.31 -11.69
CA ARG A 222 9.79 10.55 -11.43
C ARG A 222 10.67 9.39 -11.88
N TYR A 223 10.24 8.17 -11.68
CA TYR A 223 11.06 6.98 -11.90
C TYR A 223 10.60 6.08 -13.06
N GLY A 224 9.44 6.38 -13.67
CA GLY A 224 8.89 5.56 -14.76
C GLY A 224 9.83 5.45 -15.96
N HIS A 225 10.48 6.54 -16.34
CA HIS A 225 11.48 6.55 -17.42
C HIS A 225 12.75 5.73 -17.11
N GLN A 226 12.93 5.38 -15.83
CA GLN A 226 14.01 4.52 -15.36
C GLN A 226 13.58 3.06 -15.19
N GLY A 227 12.36 2.69 -15.57
CA GLY A 227 11.84 1.33 -15.50
C GLY A 227 11.15 0.97 -14.18
N ILE A 228 10.68 1.94 -13.41
CA ILE A 228 9.85 1.72 -12.23
C ILE A 228 8.37 1.85 -12.59
N ILE A 229 7.60 0.81 -12.29
CA ILE A 229 6.14 0.83 -12.39
C ILE A 229 5.57 1.06 -10.99
N SER A 230 4.83 2.15 -10.81
CA SER A 230 4.19 2.47 -9.54
C SER A 230 2.68 2.57 -9.70
N ILE A 231 1.95 1.76 -8.94
CA ILE A 231 0.48 1.65 -9.04
C ILE A 231 -0.12 1.75 -7.64
N ALA A 232 -1.16 2.59 -7.51
CA ALA A 232 -1.98 2.62 -6.31
C ALA A 232 -3.17 1.66 -6.45
N VAL A 233 -3.54 0.97 -5.37
CA VAL A 233 -4.62 -0.01 -5.39
C VAL A 233 -5.61 0.18 -4.24
N ASN A 234 -6.91 0.00 -4.51
CA ASN A 234 -7.91 -0.27 -3.50
C ASN A 234 -8.11 -1.79 -3.40
N PRO A 235 -7.86 -2.40 -2.22
CA PRO A 235 -8.04 -3.84 -2.02
C PRO A 235 -9.49 -4.28 -1.91
N GLY A 236 -10.44 -3.34 -1.87
CA GLY A 236 -11.85 -3.63 -1.58
C GLY A 236 -12.17 -3.56 -0.08
N TYR A 237 -13.38 -3.96 0.26
CA TYR A 237 -13.86 -3.93 1.65
C TYR A 237 -13.54 -5.25 2.36
N ASP A 238 -12.40 -5.32 3.04
CA ASP A 238 -12.09 -6.33 4.05
C ASP A 238 -12.26 -5.69 5.44
N LEU A 239 -13.50 -5.68 5.93
CA LEU A 239 -13.86 -5.06 7.20
C LEU A 239 -13.87 -6.07 8.36
N GLN A 240 -13.50 -7.32 8.17
CA GLN A 240 -13.58 -8.35 9.21
C GLN A 240 -12.80 -8.00 10.49
N ARG A 241 -11.85 -7.08 10.43
CA ARG A 241 -11.02 -6.69 11.58
C ARG A 241 -11.48 -5.45 12.33
N HIS A 242 -12.33 -4.62 11.75
CA HIS A 242 -12.58 -3.26 12.25
C HIS A 242 -14.04 -2.93 12.51
N LEU A 243 -14.97 -3.88 12.27
CA LEU A 243 -16.36 -3.67 12.67
C LEU A 243 -16.49 -3.81 14.19
N PRO A 244 -16.97 -2.78 14.89
CA PRO A 244 -17.47 -2.96 16.24
C PRO A 244 -18.54 -4.05 16.23
N SER A 245 -18.56 -4.88 17.27
CA SER A 245 -19.50 -6.00 17.44
C SER A 245 -21.01 -5.63 17.40
N ILE A 246 -21.32 -4.35 17.21
CA ILE A 246 -22.65 -3.72 17.27
C ILE A 246 -23.29 -3.56 15.89
N ILE A 247 -22.54 -3.64 14.77
CA ILE A 247 -23.17 -3.58 13.44
C ILE A 247 -23.81 -4.92 13.13
N PRO A 248 -25.12 -4.97 12.86
CA PRO A 248 -25.81 -6.22 12.61
C PRO A 248 -25.14 -7.01 11.49
N LYS A 249 -24.77 -8.25 11.76
CA LYS A 249 -24.12 -9.17 10.81
C LYS A 249 -24.85 -9.28 9.46
N LEU A 250 -26.12 -8.90 9.39
CA LEU A 250 -26.94 -8.98 8.17
C LEU A 250 -26.56 -7.94 7.11
N GLY A 251 -26.15 -6.71 7.48
CA GLY A 251 -25.70 -5.69 6.54
C GLY A 251 -24.24 -5.86 6.10
N ALA A 252 -23.42 -6.48 6.96
CA ALA A 252 -22.01 -6.76 6.70
C ALA A 252 -21.81 -7.91 5.68
N LEU A 253 -22.73 -8.88 5.64
CA LEU A 253 -22.65 -10.06 4.76
C LEU A 253 -22.70 -9.74 3.24
N THR A 254 -23.21 -8.58 2.86
CA THR A 254 -23.41 -8.23 1.44
C THR A 254 -22.28 -7.40 0.83
N VAL A 255 -21.37 -6.84 1.65
CA VAL A 255 -20.30 -5.91 1.20
C VAL A 255 -18.90 -6.39 1.58
N LEU A 256 -18.81 -7.39 2.47
CA LEU A 256 -17.54 -7.91 2.96
C LEU A 256 -17.12 -9.14 2.18
N TYR A 257 -15.92 -9.09 1.63
CA TYR A 257 -15.34 -10.21 0.91
C TYR A 257 -14.26 -10.90 1.77
N PRO A 258 -14.05 -12.23 1.60
CA PRO A 258 -12.96 -12.93 2.27
C PRO A 258 -11.59 -12.28 1.96
N THR A 259 -10.70 -12.29 2.94
CA THR A 259 -9.37 -11.65 2.86
C THR A 259 -8.56 -12.00 1.59
N PRO A 260 -8.59 -13.23 1.03
CA PRO A 260 -7.91 -13.53 -0.23
C PRO A 260 -8.32 -12.64 -1.42
N TYR A 261 -9.59 -12.21 -1.47
CA TYR A 261 -10.05 -11.28 -2.50
C TYR A 261 -9.37 -9.91 -2.39
N GLY A 262 -9.08 -9.44 -1.18
CA GLY A 262 -8.37 -8.19 -0.94
C GLY A 262 -6.95 -8.19 -1.51
N ALA A 263 -6.31 -9.34 -1.61
CA ALA A 263 -4.97 -9.46 -2.18
C ALA A 263 -4.95 -9.39 -3.72
N LEU A 264 -6.06 -9.70 -4.42
CA LEU A 264 -6.09 -9.84 -5.87
C LEU A 264 -5.60 -8.60 -6.60
N THR A 265 -6.09 -7.41 -6.23
CA THR A 265 -5.75 -6.17 -6.94
C THR A 265 -4.27 -5.83 -6.83
N GLN A 266 -3.69 -5.96 -5.63
CA GLN A 266 -2.26 -5.68 -5.46
C GLN A 266 -1.37 -6.77 -6.06
N LEU A 267 -1.75 -8.04 -6.00
CA LEU A 267 -1.04 -9.12 -6.66
C LEU A 267 -1.02 -8.90 -8.18
N TRP A 268 -2.16 -8.58 -8.78
CA TRP A 268 -2.22 -8.27 -10.21
C TRP A 268 -1.28 -7.10 -10.57
N ALA A 269 -1.33 -6.01 -9.82
CA ALA A 269 -0.48 -4.85 -10.05
C ALA A 269 1.02 -5.17 -9.90
N GLY A 270 1.36 -6.05 -8.95
CA GLY A 270 2.74 -6.41 -8.65
C GLY A 270 3.33 -7.51 -9.54
N THR A 271 2.51 -8.35 -10.17
CA THR A 271 3.03 -9.56 -10.81
C THR A 271 2.65 -9.72 -12.28
N MET A 272 1.54 -9.11 -12.72
CA MET A 272 1.06 -9.35 -14.08
C MET A 272 1.76 -8.46 -15.11
N PRO A 273 2.17 -9.03 -16.26
CA PRO A 273 2.81 -8.24 -17.34
C PRO A 273 1.94 -7.09 -17.85
N GLN A 274 0.61 -7.26 -17.86
CA GLN A 274 -0.32 -6.23 -18.30
C GLN A 274 -0.27 -4.96 -17.44
N ALA A 275 0.18 -5.06 -16.18
CA ALA A 275 0.30 -3.93 -15.27
C ALA A 275 1.31 -2.86 -15.78
N LEU A 276 2.25 -3.23 -16.65
CA LEU A 276 3.21 -2.31 -17.27
C LEU A 276 2.56 -1.15 -18.02
N HIS A 277 1.36 -1.37 -18.58
CA HIS A 277 0.61 -0.35 -19.32
C HIS A 277 -0.11 0.66 -18.43
N TYR A 278 -0.03 0.50 -17.10
CA TYR A 278 -0.81 1.27 -16.13
C TYR A 278 0.05 2.00 -15.09
N ASN A 279 1.26 2.41 -15.49
CA ASN A 279 2.14 3.15 -14.60
C ASN A 279 1.50 4.48 -14.15
N GLY A 280 1.42 4.71 -12.85
CA GLY A 280 0.80 5.89 -12.26
C GLY A 280 -0.73 5.81 -12.11
N GLU A 281 -1.35 4.67 -12.47
CA GLU A 281 -2.79 4.52 -12.41
C GLU A 281 -3.28 4.02 -11.03
N PHE A 282 -4.59 4.15 -10.82
CA PHE A 282 -5.28 3.67 -9.63
C PHE A 282 -6.19 2.50 -9.98
N PHE A 283 -6.04 1.40 -9.25
CA PHE A 283 -6.81 0.18 -9.46
C PHE A 283 -7.82 -0.07 -8.35
N ILE A 284 -8.98 -0.54 -8.75
CA ILE A 284 -10.13 -0.85 -7.88
C ILE A 284 -10.44 -2.35 -7.92
N PRO A 285 -11.24 -2.88 -6.97
CA PRO A 285 -11.59 -4.31 -6.94
C PRO A 285 -12.33 -4.77 -8.20
N TRP A 286 -12.01 -5.94 -8.81
CA TRP A 286 -10.82 -6.74 -8.58
C TRP A 286 -9.91 -6.56 -9.79
N ALA A 287 -8.74 -5.98 -9.58
CA ALA A 287 -7.76 -5.73 -10.65
C ALA A 287 -8.32 -4.93 -11.84
N ARG A 288 -9.20 -3.95 -11.60
CA ARG A 288 -9.81 -3.11 -12.62
C ARG A 288 -9.23 -1.69 -12.59
N PRO A 289 -8.95 -1.07 -13.75
CA PRO A 289 -8.64 0.35 -13.80
C PRO A 289 -9.75 1.18 -13.15
N GLY A 290 -9.37 2.15 -12.34
CA GLY A 290 -10.27 3.09 -11.69
C GLY A 290 -9.76 4.52 -11.80
N LYS A 291 -10.57 5.47 -11.37
CA LYS A 291 -10.15 6.87 -11.23
C LYS A 291 -10.43 7.31 -9.81
N CYS A 292 -9.40 7.84 -9.15
CA CYS A 292 -9.56 8.54 -7.89
C CYS A 292 -10.21 9.91 -8.13
N ARG A 293 -10.43 10.68 -7.07
CA ARG A 293 -10.93 12.06 -7.17
C ARG A 293 -9.90 12.98 -7.85
N ALA A 294 -10.38 14.12 -8.37
CA ALA A 294 -9.60 15.02 -9.22
C ALA A 294 -8.27 15.50 -8.60
N GLU A 295 -8.27 15.73 -7.27
CA GLU A 295 -7.07 16.17 -6.55
C GLU A 295 -5.90 15.20 -6.66
N ALA A 296 -6.17 13.91 -6.83
CA ALA A 296 -5.11 12.90 -7.03
C ALA A 296 -4.35 13.08 -8.35
N TYR A 297 -4.93 13.84 -9.29
CA TYR A 297 -4.39 14.09 -10.63
C TYR A 297 -3.88 15.52 -10.82
N ASP A 298 -3.97 16.37 -9.79
CA ASP A 298 -3.47 17.74 -9.84
C ASP A 298 -1.93 17.73 -9.68
N PRO A 299 -1.19 18.18 -10.71
CA PRO A 299 0.27 18.19 -10.66
C PRO A 299 0.85 19.08 -9.56
N ALA A 300 0.16 20.19 -9.22
CA ALA A 300 0.64 21.09 -8.17
C ALA A 300 0.49 20.47 -6.78
N ILE A 301 -0.61 19.75 -6.54
CA ILE A 301 -0.81 18.99 -5.30
C ILE A 301 0.22 17.85 -5.22
N GLY A 302 0.45 17.14 -6.30
CA GLY A 302 1.43 16.07 -6.38
C GLY A 302 2.85 16.55 -6.04
N GLU A 303 3.30 17.59 -6.71
CA GLU A 303 4.62 18.19 -6.48
C GLU A 303 4.76 18.74 -5.05
N ARG A 304 3.75 19.45 -4.54
CA ARG A 304 3.75 19.96 -3.18
C ARG A 304 3.84 18.84 -2.13
N LEU A 305 3.08 17.74 -2.33
CA LEU A 305 3.12 16.61 -1.41
C LEU A 305 4.48 15.92 -1.43
N TRP A 306 5.03 15.69 -2.62
CA TRP A 306 6.35 15.08 -2.77
C TRP A 306 7.44 15.89 -2.08
N ASN A 307 7.51 17.20 -2.36
CA ASN A 307 8.50 18.10 -1.77
C ASN A 307 8.37 18.15 -0.24
N TRP A 308 7.12 18.16 0.27
CA TRP A 308 6.89 18.10 1.70
C TRP A 308 7.41 16.79 2.31
N LEU A 309 7.15 15.64 1.68
CA LEU A 309 7.63 14.34 2.16
C LEU A 309 9.16 14.25 2.14
N GLU A 310 9.80 14.71 1.06
CA GLU A 310 11.28 14.78 0.98
C GLU A 310 11.87 15.65 2.10
N GLU A 311 11.24 16.79 2.39
CA GLU A 311 11.70 17.67 3.47
C GLU A 311 11.64 16.97 4.84
N GLN A 312 10.59 16.17 5.10
CA GLN A 312 10.44 15.49 6.38
C GLN A 312 11.48 14.39 6.61
N VAL A 313 11.99 13.76 5.56
CA VAL A 313 12.97 12.65 5.68
C VAL A 313 14.41 13.10 5.42
N ARG A 314 14.60 14.39 5.08
CA ARG A 314 15.94 14.95 4.80
C ARG A 314 16.80 14.96 6.07
N GLY A 315 17.91 14.26 6.03
CA GLY A 315 18.89 14.25 7.10
C GLY A 315 18.61 13.26 8.24
N ILE A 316 17.56 12.40 8.09
CA ILE A 316 17.33 11.29 9.02
C ILE A 316 18.34 10.18 8.82
#